data_b0484e3e5c26fcc690394ee914f35f92
#
_entry.id   b0484e3e5c26fcc690394ee914f35f92
#
_cell.length_a   1.000
_cell.length_b   1.000
_cell.length_c   1.000
_cell.angle_alpha   90.00
_cell.angle_beta   90.00
_cell.angle_gamma   90.00
#
_symmetry.space_group_name_H-M   'P 1'
#
loop_
_entity.id
_entity.type
_entity.pdbx_description
1 polymer ?
#
loop_
_entity_poly.entity_id
_entity_poly.type
_entity_poly.pdbx_seq_one_letter_code
_entity_poly.pdbx_strand_id
1 'polypeptide(L)'
;ISFDIDGTLEVGDPPGCITMDMVRRAKDLGFIIGSCSDRTVTNQRNIWRTHDIEVEFTVLKHQLELVKEQFDASEYNHIGDTNIDQQYAERAGFTFFLPDQSLQNFWPSAE
;
A
#
# COMPACT_ATOMS: atom_id res chain seq x y z
N ILE A 1 -5.02 -2.77 -3.16
CA ILE A 1 -4.25 -2.57 -1.91
C ILE A 1 -3.42 -1.30 -2.02
N SER A 2 -3.56 -0.42 -1.04
CA SER A 2 -2.76 0.79 -0.89
C SER A 2 -1.69 0.55 0.18
N PHE A 3 -0.43 0.84 -0.13
CA PHE A 3 0.68 0.70 0.81
C PHE A 3 1.19 2.06 1.26
N ASP A 4 1.33 2.26 2.58
CA ASP A 4 2.23 3.28 3.10
C ASP A 4 3.66 2.83 2.84
N ILE A 5 4.63 3.73 2.92
CA ILE A 5 6.04 3.39 2.62
C ILE A 5 6.84 3.29 3.92
N ASP A 6 6.99 4.38 4.64
CA ASP A 6 7.81 4.40 5.86
C ASP A 6 7.15 3.59 6.97
N GLY A 7 7.89 2.68 7.58
CA GLY A 7 7.39 1.77 8.60
C GLY A 7 6.56 0.62 8.07
N THR A 8 6.32 0.54 6.76
CA THR A 8 5.45 -0.47 6.13
C THR A 8 6.22 -1.31 5.12
N LEU A 9 6.84 -0.67 4.12
CA LEU A 9 7.64 -1.36 3.12
C LEU A 9 9.11 -1.46 3.55
N GLU A 10 9.80 -2.50 3.08
CA GLU A 10 11.22 -2.70 3.41
C GLU A 10 12.10 -1.53 2.96
N VAL A 11 11.67 -0.80 1.95
CA VAL A 11 12.41 0.35 1.39
C VAL A 11 12.13 1.66 2.12
N GLY A 12 11.25 1.64 3.10
CA GLY A 12 10.89 2.83 3.88
C GLY A 12 11.95 3.21 4.92
N ASP A 13 11.73 4.34 5.57
CA ASP A 13 12.57 4.81 6.66
C ASP A 13 11.67 5.30 7.81
N PRO A 14 11.52 4.50 8.88
CA PRO A 14 12.13 3.18 9.09
C PRO A 14 11.59 2.10 8.15
N PRO A 15 12.37 1.03 7.91
CA PRO A 15 11.87 -0.08 7.08
C PRO A 15 10.76 -0.85 7.79
N GLY A 16 9.81 -1.34 7.00
CA GLY A 16 8.72 -2.18 7.48
C GLY A 16 8.89 -3.64 7.06
N CYS A 17 7.92 -4.47 7.41
CA CYS A 17 8.00 -5.92 7.18
C CYS A 17 7.49 -6.36 5.80
N ILE A 18 6.87 -5.48 5.03
CA ILE A 18 6.37 -5.82 3.69
C ILE A 18 7.52 -5.70 2.70
N THR A 19 7.92 -6.82 2.11
CA THR A 19 9.02 -6.83 1.13
C THR A 19 8.52 -6.45 -0.26
N MET A 20 9.43 -6.01 -1.13
CA MET A 20 9.08 -5.70 -2.50
C MET A 20 8.65 -6.96 -3.27
N ASP A 21 9.19 -8.12 -2.92
CA ASP A 21 8.74 -9.39 -3.50
C ASP A 21 7.30 -9.71 -3.09
N MET A 22 6.90 -9.38 -1.87
CA MET A 22 5.51 -9.52 -1.44
C MET A 22 4.58 -8.63 -2.25
N VAL A 23 5.00 -7.41 -2.55
CA VAL A 23 4.21 -6.49 -3.40
C VAL A 23 4.06 -7.07 -4.81
N ARG A 24 5.15 -7.59 -5.38
CA ARG A 24 5.10 -8.26 -6.69
C ARG A 24 4.13 -9.44 -6.68
N ARG A 25 4.16 -10.23 -5.60
CA ARG A 25 3.25 -11.37 -5.45
C ARG A 25 1.80 -10.93 -5.36
N ALA A 26 1.51 -9.86 -4.63
CA ALA A 26 0.14 -9.32 -4.56
C ALA A 26 -0.35 -8.93 -5.94
N LYS A 27 0.51 -8.29 -6.73
CA LYS A 27 0.18 -7.92 -8.11
C LYS A 27 -0.09 -9.17 -8.95
N ASP A 28 0.74 -10.20 -8.83
CA ASP A 28 0.57 -11.47 -9.55
C ASP A 28 -0.72 -12.20 -9.15
N LEU A 29 -1.16 -12.01 -7.91
CA LEU A 29 -2.42 -12.58 -7.42
C LEU A 29 -3.65 -11.82 -7.94
N GLY A 30 -3.46 -10.72 -8.66
CA GLY A 30 -4.54 -9.97 -9.28
C GLY A 30 -4.97 -8.72 -8.52
N PHE A 31 -4.29 -8.35 -7.46
CA PHE A 31 -4.61 -7.12 -6.73
C PHE A 31 -4.17 -5.89 -7.54
N ILE A 32 -5.01 -4.87 -7.50
CA ILE A 32 -4.62 -3.53 -7.95
C ILE A 32 -3.80 -2.93 -6.82
N ILE A 33 -2.58 -2.52 -7.08
CA ILE A 33 -1.65 -2.03 -6.06
C ILE A 33 -1.18 -0.61 -6.33
N GLY A 34 -0.87 0.09 -5.26
CA GLY A 34 -0.31 1.43 -5.33
C GLY A 34 0.17 1.88 -3.97
N SER A 35 0.67 3.10 -3.88
CA SER A 35 1.15 3.67 -2.63
C SER A 35 0.38 4.92 -2.23
N CYS A 36 0.28 5.12 -0.92
CA CYS A 36 -0.32 6.29 -0.30
C CYS A 36 0.59 6.68 0.87
N SER A 37 1.29 7.79 0.75
CA SER A 37 2.37 8.15 1.66
C SER A 37 2.46 9.66 1.83
N ASP A 38 3.20 10.10 2.86
CA ASP A 38 3.59 11.51 3.02
C ASP A 38 4.70 11.91 2.06
N ARG A 39 5.38 10.97 1.45
CA ARG A 39 6.40 11.23 0.44
C ARG A 39 5.77 11.85 -0.80
N THR A 40 6.51 12.71 -1.50
CA THR A 40 6.01 13.29 -2.75
C THR A 40 5.65 12.20 -3.74
N VAL A 41 4.72 12.49 -4.63
CA VAL A 41 4.33 11.54 -5.68
C VAL A 41 5.54 11.15 -6.55
N THR A 42 6.41 12.11 -6.86
CA THR A 42 7.63 11.84 -7.62
C THR A 42 8.55 10.86 -6.88
N ASN A 43 8.72 11.04 -5.57
CA ASN A 43 9.53 10.14 -4.76
C ASN A 43 8.95 8.74 -4.72
N GLN A 44 7.63 8.63 -4.54
CA GLN A 44 6.93 7.34 -4.57
C GLN A 44 7.14 6.62 -5.90
N ARG A 45 6.97 7.32 -7.01
CA ARG A 45 7.17 6.75 -8.36
C ARG A 45 8.60 6.27 -8.56
N ASN A 46 9.59 7.01 -8.06
CA ASN A 46 10.99 6.63 -8.18
C ASN A 46 11.29 5.34 -7.41
N ILE A 47 10.69 5.16 -6.24
CA ILE A 47 10.83 3.93 -5.47
C ILE A 47 10.33 2.73 -6.27
N TRP A 48 9.11 2.82 -6.81
CA TRP A 48 8.54 1.74 -7.61
C TRP A 48 9.36 1.45 -8.86
N ARG A 49 9.81 2.49 -9.54
CA ARG A 49 10.64 2.36 -10.74
C ARG A 49 11.98 1.69 -10.43
N THR A 50 12.61 2.06 -9.32
CA THR A 50 13.89 1.47 -8.88
C THR A 50 13.76 -0.04 -8.67
N HIS A 51 12.61 -0.49 -8.20
CA HIS A 51 12.36 -1.91 -7.95
C HIS A 51 11.62 -2.61 -9.09
N ASP A 52 11.44 -1.92 -10.21
CA ASP A 52 10.80 -2.44 -11.42
C ASP A 52 9.41 -3.00 -11.14
N ILE A 53 8.62 -2.25 -10.38
CA ILE A 53 7.23 -2.59 -10.06
C ILE A 53 6.33 -1.52 -10.65
N GLU A 54 5.39 -1.93 -11.52
CA GLU A 54 4.36 -1.04 -12.03
C GLU A 54 3.19 -1.00 -11.05
N VAL A 55 2.82 0.20 -10.61
CA VAL A 55 1.67 0.41 -9.73
C VAL A 55 0.61 1.24 -10.45
N GLU A 56 -0.64 1.08 -10.03
CA GLU A 56 -1.77 1.75 -10.65
C GLU A 56 -2.00 3.15 -10.10
N PHE A 57 -1.49 3.43 -8.89
CA PHE A 57 -1.62 4.77 -8.31
C PHE A 57 -0.48 5.07 -7.34
N THR A 58 -0.16 6.36 -7.22
CA THR A 58 0.74 6.92 -6.22
C THR A 58 0.11 8.22 -5.73
N VAL A 59 -0.35 8.25 -4.48
CA VAL A 59 -1.10 9.37 -3.94
C VAL A 59 -0.58 9.82 -2.57
N LEU A 60 -0.90 11.03 -2.19
CA LEU A 60 -0.69 11.53 -0.85
C LEU A 60 -1.82 11.03 0.07
N LYS A 61 -1.57 10.98 1.37
CA LYS A 61 -2.52 10.40 2.33
C LYS A 61 -3.92 11.02 2.26
N HIS A 62 -3.99 12.34 2.10
CA HIS A 62 -5.29 13.03 2.00
C HIS A 62 -6.01 12.78 0.67
N GLN A 63 -5.38 12.11 -0.29
CA GLN A 63 -5.93 11.81 -1.60
C GLN A 63 -6.41 10.36 -1.72
N LEU A 64 -6.35 9.59 -0.64
CA LEU A 64 -6.69 8.16 -0.69
C LEU A 64 -8.12 7.91 -1.18
N GLU A 65 -9.05 8.78 -0.84
CA GLU A 65 -10.44 8.67 -1.30
C GLU A 65 -10.58 8.76 -2.83
N LEU A 66 -9.64 9.44 -3.51
CA LEU A 66 -9.65 9.53 -4.97
C LEU A 66 -9.37 8.18 -5.61
N VAL A 67 -8.60 7.33 -4.94
CA VAL A 67 -8.32 5.97 -5.41
C VAL A 67 -9.60 5.17 -5.49
N LYS A 68 -10.45 5.28 -4.47
CA LYS A 68 -11.73 4.60 -4.46
C LYS A 68 -12.65 5.04 -5.60
N GLU A 69 -12.57 6.32 -5.97
CA GLU A 69 -13.33 6.86 -7.08
C GLU A 69 -12.82 6.37 -8.44
N GLN A 70 -11.51 6.15 -8.56
CA GLN A 70 -10.87 5.74 -9.81
C GLN A 70 -11.03 4.27 -10.13
N PHE A 71 -11.13 3.43 -9.09
CA PHE A 71 -11.13 1.98 -9.26
C PHE A 71 -12.39 1.37 -8.70
N ASP A 72 -13.08 0.59 -9.53
CA ASP A 72 -14.24 -0.18 -9.13
C ASP A 72 -13.77 -1.55 -8.66
N ALA A 73 -13.72 -1.74 -7.37
CA ALA A 73 -13.23 -2.97 -6.76
C ALA A 73 -14.21 -3.46 -5.68
N SER A 74 -14.13 -4.74 -5.37
CA SER A 74 -14.96 -5.33 -4.33
C SER A 74 -14.48 -4.97 -2.93
N GLU A 75 -13.18 -4.72 -2.77
CA GLU A 75 -12.57 -4.37 -1.49
C GLU A 75 -11.53 -3.28 -1.68
N TYR A 76 -11.42 -2.42 -0.68
CA TYR A 76 -10.42 -1.35 -0.62
C TYR A 76 -9.66 -1.48 0.68
N ASN A 77 -8.36 -1.76 0.60
CA ASN A 77 -7.52 -2.03 1.77
C ASN A 77 -6.30 -1.12 1.78
N HIS A 78 -5.97 -0.58 2.95
CA HIS A 78 -4.77 0.23 3.16
C HIS A 78 -3.92 -0.41 4.24
N ILE A 79 -2.64 -0.58 3.97
CA ILE A 79 -1.66 -1.12 4.89
C ILE A 79 -0.73 0.00 5.32
N GLY A 80 -0.69 0.28 6.61
CA GLY A 80 0.14 1.34 7.18
C GLY A 80 0.48 1.05 8.63
N ASP A 81 1.43 1.80 9.19
CA ASP A 81 1.98 1.53 10.51
C ASP A 81 1.56 2.54 11.60
N THR A 82 0.82 3.59 11.25
CA THR A 82 0.49 4.66 12.20
C THR A 82 -1.02 4.86 12.34
N ASN A 83 -1.41 5.53 13.43
CA ASN A 83 -2.80 5.94 13.65
C ASN A 83 -3.27 6.93 12.58
N ILE A 84 -2.36 7.71 12.02
CA ILE A 84 -2.68 8.66 10.94
C ILE A 84 -3.09 7.88 9.69
N ASP A 85 -2.37 6.81 9.37
CA ASP A 85 -2.75 5.91 8.25
C ASP A 85 -4.14 5.35 8.46
N GLN A 86 -4.44 4.91 9.68
CA GLN A 86 -5.75 4.39 10.02
C GLN A 86 -6.85 5.44 9.83
N GLN A 87 -6.62 6.67 10.29
CA GLN A 87 -7.59 7.75 10.16
C GLN A 87 -7.90 8.06 8.71
N TYR A 88 -6.88 8.17 7.85
CA TYR A 88 -7.09 8.44 6.44
C TYR A 88 -7.77 7.27 5.74
N ALA A 89 -7.40 6.03 6.08
CA ALA A 89 -8.02 4.84 5.51
C ALA A 89 -9.51 4.78 5.84
N GLU A 90 -9.86 4.94 7.11
CA GLU A 90 -11.25 4.91 7.54
C GLU A 90 -12.07 6.03 6.91
N ARG A 91 -11.50 7.23 6.84
CA ARG A 91 -12.15 8.39 6.22
C ARG A 91 -12.42 8.16 4.73
N ALA A 92 -11.51 7.47 4.06
CA ALA A 92 -11.63 7.17 2.63
C ALA A 92 -12.52 5.95 2.35
N GLY A 93 -12.95 5.24 3.39
CA GLY A 93 -13.75 4.02 3.21
C GLY A 93 -12.92 2.78 2.93
N PHE A 94 -11.64 2.79 3.30
CA PHE A 94 -10.74 1.65 3.18
C PHE A 94 -10.70 0.87 4.49
N THR A 95 -10.53 -0.45 4.40
CA THR A 95 -10.22 -1.26 5.56
C THR A 95 -8.73 -1.10 5.87
N PHE A 96 -8.41 -0.83 7.13
CA PHE A 96 -7.04 -0.61 7.55
C PHE A 96 -6.43 -1.89 8.14
N PHE A 97 -5.17 -2.15 7.76
CA PHE A 97 -4.37 -3.23 8.33
C PHE A 97 -3.01 -2.70 8.75
N LEU A 98 -2.55 -3.11 9.93
CA LEU A 98 -1.13 -2.98 10.28
C LEU A 98 -0.32 -3.94 9.39
N PRO A 99 0.98 -3.64 9.14
CA PRO A 99 1.77 -4.48 8.24
C PRO A 99 1.80 -5.97 8.66
N ASP A 100 1.98 -6.25 9.93
CA ASP A 100 2.00 -7.62 10.44
C ASP A 100 0.64 -8.32 10.30
N GLN A 101 -0.46 -7.61 10.48
CA GLN A 101 -1.80 -8.14 10.29
C GLN A 101 -2.07 -8.50 8.84
N SER A 102 -1.54 -7.68 7.92
CA SER A 102 -1.75 -7.89 6.48
C SER A 102 -1.10 -9.17 5.98
N LEU A 103 -0.05 -9.65 6.64
CA LEU A 103 0.68 -10.83 6.20
C LEU A 103 -0.21 -12.07 6.12
N GLN A 104 -1.15 -12.21 7.04
CA GLN A 104 -2.06 -13.35 7.06
C GLN A 104 -3.24 -13.19 6.11
N ASN A 105 -3.58 -11.95 5.77
CA ASN A 105 -4.75 -11.66 4.95
C ASN A 105 -4.47 -11.69 3.46
N PHE A 106 -3.30 -11.22 3.03
CA PHE A 106 -2.99 -11.04 1.61
C PHE A 106 -1.89 -11.97 1.10
N TRP A 107 -1.04 -12.48 1.98
CA TRP A 107 0.06 -13.37 1.61
C TRP A 107 -0.02 -14.65 2.44
N PRO A 108 -0.95 -15.55 2.10
CA PRO A 108 -1.05 -16.81 2.82
C PRO A 108 0.23 -17.62 2.67
N SER A 109 0.53 -18.38 3.71
CA SER A 109 1.71 -19.25 3.74
C SER A 109 1.75 -20.16 2.52
N ALA A 110 2.93 -20.32 1.93
CA ALA A 110 3.12 -21.11 0.70
C ALA A 110 3.38 -22.59 0.99
N GLU A 111 2.76 -23.13 1.99
CA GLU A 111 2.90 -24.55 2.33
C GLU A 111 2.09 -25.46 1.44
#